data_568aefeb344db0a924e3a88a9c3750e0
#
_entry.id   568aefeb344db0a924e3a88a9c3750e0
#
_cell.length_a   1.000
_cell.length_b   1.000
_cell.length_c   1.000
_cell.angle_alpha   90.00
_cell.angle_beta   90.00
_cell.angle_gamma   90.00
#
_symmetry.space_group_name_H-M   'P 1'
#
loop_
_entity.id
_entity.type
_entity.pdbx_description
1 polymer ?
#
loop_
_entity_poly.entity_id
_entity_poly.type
_entity_poly.pdbx_seq_one_letter_code
_entity_poly.pdbx_strand_id
1 'polypeptide(L)'
;PVQVEELIAKLDTYYKEWVEQKTDKKTGEFKRYKDGTIKQRTIRPSLKELKVIQTNIKNRILAPIELPNSVHGGVKKRSNISNAKPHQGNKYQFTTDLQEFYPNIDFQRVYNTFIGLKFSPHYAHWLTKLTTWKYELPQGTPTSTHIANLVFLETDIKLIDLCNKHGITYTRYVDDLTFSSQQDFRHILNDILSIVTLGGFKLSYRKSKY
;
A
#
# COMPACT_ATOMS: atom_id res chain seq x y z
N PRO A 1 -2.22 -8.67 -28.80
CA PRO A 1 -2.25 -7.20 -28.82
C PRO A 1 -3.69 -6.69 -28.95
N VAL A 2 -4.41 -7.04 -30.02
CA VAL A 2 -5.80 -6.58 -30.32
C VAL A 2 -6.76 -6.83 -29.14
N GLN A 3 -6.76 -8.03 -28.55
CA GLN A 3 -7.63 -8.37 -27.41
C GLN A 3 -7.38 -7.52 -26.14
N VAL A 4 -6.14 -7.10 -25.91
CA VAL A 4 -5.80 -6.24 -24.75
C VAL A 4 -6.31 -4.81 -24.99
N GLU A 5 -6.18 -4.30 -26.19
CA GLU A 5 -6.67 -2.96 -26.55
C GLU A 5 -8.19 -2.88 -26.49
N GLU A 6 -8.89 -3.91 -26.99
CA GLU A 6 -10.35 -4.00 -26.87
C GLU A 6 -10.84 -4.05 -25.41
N LEU A 7 -10.10 -4.78 -24.54
CA LEU A 7 -10.41 -4.83 -23.12
C LEU A 7 -10.17 -3.47 -22.45
N ILE A 8 -9.03 -2.81 -22.78
CA ILE A 8 -8.70 -1.47 -22.29
C ILE A 8 -9.76 -0.45 -22.71
N ALA A 9 -10.28 -0.53 -23.95
CA ALA A 9 -11.33 0.37 -24.42
C ALA A 9 -12.66 0.21 -23.65
N LYS A 10 -12.89 -0.93 -23.01
CA LYS A 10 -14.11 -1.25 -22.23
C LYS A 10 -13.86 -1.35 -20.73
N LEU A 11 -12.75 -0.78 -20.22
CA LEU A 11 -12.29 -0.96 -18.83
C LEU A 11 -13.37 -0.65 -17.79
N ASP A 12 -14.16 0.40 -17.99
CA ASP A 12 -15.22 0.81 -17.06
C ASP A 12 -16.27 -0.28 -16.83
N THR A 13 -16.50 -1.15 -17.83
CA THR A 13 -17.48 -2.27 -17.69
C THR A 13 -16.97 -3.41 -16.81
N TYR A 14 -15.68 -3.43 -16.52
CA TYR A 14 -15.02 -4.45 -15.70
C TYR A 14 -14.76 -4.03 -14.27
N TYR A 15 -15.26 -2.88 -13.83
CA TYR A 15 -15.18 -2.44 -12.45
C TYR A 15 -16.58 -2.27 -11.84
N LYS A 16 -16.67 -2.53 -10.54
CA LYS A 16 -17.76 -2.04 -9.69
C LYS A 16 -17.18 -1.06 -8.69
N GLU A 17 -18.02 -0.14 -8.23
CA GLU A 17 -17.63 0.82 -7.20
C GLU A 17 -18.72 0.90 -6.15
N TRP A 18 -18.34 0.84 -4.87
CA TRP A 18 -19.24 1.15 -3.76
C TRP A 18 -18.46 1.69 -2.57
N VAL A 19 -19.18 2.38 -1.70
CA VAL A 19 -18.64 2.86 -0.43
C VAL A 19 -18.99 1.86 0.66
N GLU A 20 -17.98 1.40 1.39
CA GLU A 20 -18.13 0.52 2.53
C GLU A 20 -17.85 1.29 3.83
N GLN A 21 -18.77 1.21 4.78
CA GLN A 21 -18.58 1.77 6.12
C GLN A 21 -17.66 0.87 6.95
N LYS A 22 -16.63 1.45 7.58
CA LYS A 22 -15.71 0.68 8.42
C LYS A 22 -16.39 0.33 9.73
N THR A 23 -16.48 -0.96 10.05
CA THR A 23 -16.99 -1.48 11.32
C THR A 23 -15.85 -1.95 12.23
N ASP A 24 -16.09 -1.92 13.51
CA ASP A 24 -15.24 -2.62 14.49
C ASP A 24 -15.59 -4.11 14.47
N LYS A 25 -14.59 -4.98 14.30
CA LYS A 25 -14.82 -6.42 14.17
C LYS A 25 -15.29 -7.10 15.47
N LYS A 26 -15.08 -6.45 16.63
CA LYS A 26 -15.45 -7.00 17.93
C LYS A 26 -16.85 -6.57 18.36
N THR A 27 -17.19 -5.28 18.14
CA THR A 27 -18.46 -4.70 18.58
C THR A 27 -19.51 -4.64 17.46
N GLY A 28 -19.10 -4.74 16.20
CA GLY A 28 -20.00 -4.53 15.04
C GLY A 28 -20.36 -3.07 14.77
N GLU A 29 -19.94 -2.14 15.62
CA GLU A 29 -20.27 -0.73 15.51
C GLU A 29 -19.48 -0.03 14.40
N PHE A 30 -20.06 1.02 13.82
CA PHE A 30 -19.37 1.84 12.83
C PHE A 30 -18.23 2.63 13.46
N LYS A 31 -17.03 2.51 12.89
CA LYS A 31 -15.89 3.35 13.27
C LYS A 31 -16.14 4.80 12.86
N ARG A 32 -15.92 5.73 13.78
CA ARG A 32 -16.14 7.16 13.56
C ARG A 32 -14.85 7.95 13.69
N TYR A 33 -14.80 9.10 13.04
CA TYR A 33 -13.84 10.16 13.31
C TYR A 33 -14.22 10.90 14.61
N LYS A 34 -13.33 11.77 15.11
CA LYS A 34 -13.61 12.57 16.32
C LYS A 34 -14.80 13.53 16.17
N ASP A 35 -15.10 13.94 14.95
CA ASP A 35 -16.25 14.78 14.58
C ASP A 35 -17.57 13.99 14.45
N GLY A 36 -17.56 12.69 14.74
CA GLY A 36 -18.73 11.81 14.67
C GLY A 36 -18.99 11.21 13.29
N THR A 37 -18.33 11.66 12.23
CA THR A 37 -18.52 11.11 10.87
C THR A 37 -18.07 9.66 10.77
N ILE A 38 -18.82 8.83 10.05
CA ILE A 38 -18.50 7.41 9.87
C ILE A 38 -17.30 7.28 8.93
N LYS A 39 -16.30 6.46 9.33
CA LYS A 39 -15.17 6.13 8.49
C LYS A 39 -15.61 5.23 7.34
N GLN A 40 -15.26 5.61 6.13
CA GLN A 40 -15.63 4.93 4.90
C GLN A 40 -14.40 4.55 4.09
N ARG A 41 -14.57 3.63 3.17
CA ARG A 41 -13.59 3.31 2.12
C ARG A 41 -14.33 3.02 0.82
N THR A 42 -13.80 3.48 -0.29
CA THR A 42 -14.30 3.15 -1.62
C THR A 42 -13.65 1.84 -2.08
N ILE A 43 -14.48 0.87 -2.41
CA ILE A 43 -14.04 -0.44 -2.91
C ILE A 43 -14.33 -0.52 -4.40
N ARG A 44 -13.31 -0.92 -5.17
CA ARG A 44 -13.35 -0.96 -6.65
C ARG A 44 -12.77 -2.27 -7.17
N PRO A 45 -13.46 -3.40 -6.98
CA PRO A 45 -12.98 -4.68 -7.48
C PRO A 45 -13.10 -4.78 -9.00
N SER A 46 -12.13 -5.41 -9.61
CA SER A 46 -12.22 -5.85 -10.99
C SER A 46 -13.08 -7.10 -11.13
N LEU A 47 -13.70 -7.25 -12.28
CA LEU A 47 -14.66 -8.32 -12.60
C LEU A 47 -14.21 -9.11 -13.83
N LYS A 48 -14.83 -10.28 -14.02
CA LYS A 48 -14.72 -11.10 -15.24
C LYS A 48 -13.27 -11.28 -15.72
N GLU A 49 -13.04 -11.08 -17.01
CA GLU A 49 -11.76 -11.26 -17.69
C GLU A 49 -10.65 -10.39 -17.11
N LEU A 50 -10.96 -9.14 -16.77
CA LEU A 50 -9.97 -8.23 -16.17
C LEU A 50 -9.44 -8.79 -14.84
N LYS A 51 -10.31 -9.36 -13.98
CA LYS A 51 -9.89 -10.00 -12.73
C LYS A 51 -8.95 -11.17 -12.98
N VAL A 52 -9.21 -11.97 -14.01
CA VAL A 52 -8.33 -13.09 -14.42
C VAL A 52 -6.98 -12.57 -14.86
N ILE A 53 -6.95 -11.56 -15.74
CA ILE A 53 -5.72 -10.93 -16.23
C ILE A 53 -4.92 -10.34 -15.07
N GLN A 54 -5.54 -9.58 -14.18
CA GLN A 54 -4.88 -9.03 -13.00
C GLN A 54 -4.36 -10.11 -12.05
N THR A 55 -5.08 -11.23 -11.92
CA THR A 55 -4.59 -12.38 -11.14
C THR A 55 -3.33 -12.98 -11.77
N ASN A 56 -3.28 -13.08 -13.10
CA ASN A 56 -2.10 -13.55 -13.82
C ASN A 56 -0.93 -12.57 -13.71
N ILE A 57 -1.17 -11.25 -13.83
CA ILE A 57 -0.15 -10.20 -13.61
C ILE A 57 0.41 -10.33 -12.19
N LYS A 58 -0.47 -10.44 -11.19
CA LYS A 58 -0.06 -10.65 -9.80
C LYS A 58 0.83 -11.87 -9.64
N ASN A 59 0.37 -13.03 -10.11
CA ASN A 59 1.04 -14.29 -9.84
C ASN A 59 2.36 -14.46 -10.60
N ARG A 60 2.44 -13.97 -11.86
CA ARG A 60 3.57 -14.18 -12.74
C ARG A 60 4.59 -13.04 -12.74
N ILE A 61 4.17 -11.83 -12.41
CA ILE A 61 5.03 -10.63 -12.49
C ILE A 61 5.31 -10.06 -11.10
N LEU A 62 4.26 -9.79 -10.29
CA LEU A 62 4.40 -9.01 -9.07
C LEU A 62 4.77 -9.86 -7.85
N ALA A 63 4.13 -11.03 -7.67
CA ALA A 63 4.34 -11.87 -6.50
C ALA A 63 5.75 -12.51 -6.40
N PRO A 64 6.48 -12.77 -7.51
CA PRO A 64 7.86 -13.24 -7.45
C PRO A 64 8.86 -12.18 -6.97
N ILE A 65 8.50 -10.89 -6.96
CA ILE A 65 9.40 -9.81 -6.55
C ILE A 65 9.57 -9.86 -5.04
N GLU A 66 10.82 -10.01 -4.60
CA GLU A 66 11.15 -10.03 -3.20
C GLU A 66 11.05 -8.63 -2.58
N LEU A 67 10.39 -8.57 -1.43
CA LEU A 67 10.23 -7.34 -0.65
C LEU A 67 11.00 -7.46 0.67
N PRO A 68 11.50 -6.34 1.23
CA PRO A 68 12.20 -6.31 2.50
C PRO A 68 11.43 -7.05 3.62
N ASN A 69 12.16 -7.58 4.60
CA ASN A 69 11.55 -8.32 5.71
C ASN A 69 10.63 -7.44 6.58
N SER A 70 10.79 -6.14 6.54
CA SER A 70 9.93 -5.17 7.21
C SER A 70 8.54 -5.03 6.58
N VAL A 71 8.33 -5.46 5.31
CA VAL A 71 7.04 -5.35 4.61
C VAL A 71 6.21 -6.60 4.84
N HIS A 72 5.07 -6.50 5.51
CA HIS A 72 4.23 -7.66 5.88
C HIS A 72 2.89 -7.71 5.13
N GLY A 73 2.27 -6.58 4.88
CA GLY A 73 0.95 -6.52 4.25
C GLY A 73 0.97 -7.00 2.79
N GLY A 74 0.13 -7.98 2.45
CA GLY A 74 0.01 -8.51 1.08
C GLY A 74 1.16 -9.41 0.63
N VAL A 75 2.07 -9.80 1.52
CA VAL A 75 3.21 -10.68 1.24
C VAL A 75 2.89 -12.11 1.68
N LYS A 76 3.17 -13.10 0.81
CA LYS A 76 2.91 -14.51 1.10
C LYS A 76 3.67 -14.94 2.37
N LYS A 77 3.01 -15.73 3.23
CA LYS A 77 3.52 -16.22 4.52
C LYS A 77 3.78 -15.13 5.57
N ARG A 78 3.41 -13.87 5.33
CA ARG A 78 3.45 -12.78 6.31
C ARG A 78 2.03 -12.40 6.74
N SER A 79 1.86 -11.91 7.97
CA SER A 79 0.57 -11.57 8.58
C SER A 79 0.70 -10.38 9.52
N ASN A 80 -0.41 -9.90 10.08
CA ASN A 80 -0.41 -8.93 11.16
C ASN A 80 0.35 -9.42 12.41
N ILE A 81 0.31 -10.74 12.70
CA ILE A 81 1.07 -11.34 13.81
C ILE A 81 2.57 -11.25 13.52
N SER A 82 3.02 -11.64 12.31
CA SER A 82 4.43 -11.51 11.95
C SER A 82 4.90 -10.05 11.87
N ASN A 83 3.99 -9.11 11.59
CA ASN A 83 4.27 -7.66 11.63
C ASN A 83 4.48 -7.17 13.07
N ALA A 84 3.68 -7.64 14.01
CA ALA A 84 3.76 -7.20 15.41
C ALA A 84 4.94 -7.84 16.18
N LYS A 85 5.33 -9.06 15.82
CA LYS A 85 6.35 -9.85 16.54
C LYS A 85 7.70 -9.12 16.74
N PRO A 86 8.30 -8.42 15.75
CA PRO A 86 9.57 -7.70 15.94
C PRO A 86 9.51 -6.56 16.96
N HIS A 87 8.31 -6.04 17.26
CA HIS A 87 8.10 -4.92 18.18
C HIS A 87 7.86 -5.36 19.62
N GLN A 88 7.70 -6.68 19.83
CA GLN A 88 7.41 -7.24 21.13
C GLN A 88 8.55 -6.99 22.11
N GLY A 89 8.22 -6.48 23.30
CA GLY A 89 9.20 -6.16 24.34
C GLY A 89 9.90 -4.81 24.17
N ASN A 90 9.73 -4.07 23.08
CA ASN A 90 10.26 -2.72 22.94
C ASN A 90 9.49 -1.73 23.81
N LYS A 91 10.24 -0.82 24.46
CA LYS A 91 9.71 0.13 25.46
C LYS A 91 9.00 1.33 24.80
N TYR A 92 9.54 1.80 23.69
CA TYR A 92 9.01 2.94 22.94
C TYR A 92 8.47 2.49 21.61
N GLN A 93 7.31 2.99 21.22
CA GLN A 93 6.66 2.64 19.97
C GLN A 93 6.02 3.86 19.33
N PHE A 94 6.25 4.04 18.03
CA PHE A 94 5.56 5.02 17.21
C PHE A 94 4.80 4.32 16.11
N THR A 95 3.53 4.67 15.92
CA THR A 95 2.70 4.17 14.82
C THR A 95 2.10 5.33 14.05
N THR A 96 2.04 5.18 12.74
CA THR A 96 1.38 6.14 11.85
C THR A 96 0.76 5.41 10.67
N ASP A 97 -0.16 6.06 9.96
CA ASP A 97 -0.94 5.50 8.87
C ASP A 97 -0.86 6.41 7.65
N LEU A 98 -0.74 5.82 6.47
CA LEU A 98 -0.77 6.57 5.21
C LEU A 98 -2.22 6.94 4.86
N GLN A 99 -2.45 8.22 4.64
CA GLN A 99 -3.77 8.70 4.25
C GLN A 99 -4.05 8.32 2.81
N GLU A 100 -5.24 7.74 2.54
CA GLU A 100 -5.70 7.40 1.19
C GLU A 100 -4.63 6.67 0.35
N PHE A 101 -3.97 5.66 0.95
CA PHE A 101 -2.79 5.03 0.37
C PHE A 101 -2.98 4.60 -1.09
N TYR A 102 -4.05 3.87 -1.40
CA TYR A 102 -4.32 3.41 -2.77
C TYR A 102 -4.69 4.57 -3.72
N PRO A 103 -5.63 5.47 -3.40
CA PRO A 103 -5.97 6.59 -4.28
C PRO A 103 -4.81 7.56 -4.55
N ASN A 104 -3.86 7.70 -3.61
CA ASN A 104 -2.67 8.53 -3.80
C ASN A 104 -1.59 7.91 -4.70
N ILE A 105 -1.79 6.65 -5.13
CA ILE A 105 -0.94 6.02 -6.13
C ILE A 105 -1.59 6.20 -7.50
N ASP A 106 -1.13 7.23 -8.21
CA ASP A 106 -1.64 7.58 -9.52
C ASP A 106 -1.08 6.69 -10.65
N PHE A 107 -1.62 6.89 -11.84
CA PHE A 107 -1.20 6.21 -13.06
C PHE A 107 0.31 6.34 -13.30
N GLN A 108 0.89 7.53 -13.11
CA GLN A 108 2.29 7.78 -13.40
C GLN A 108 3.22 7.00 -12.46
N ARG A 109 2.88 6.92 -11.18
CA ARG A 109 3.64 6.13 -10.19
C ARG A 109 3.62 4.64 -10.54
N VAL A 110 2.46 4.11 -10.94
CA VAL A 110 2.33 2.71 -11.38
C VAL A 110 3.13 2.47 -12.66
N TYR A 111 3.05 3.37 -13.64
CA TYR A 111 3.83 3.30 -14.88
C TYR A 111 5.34 3.29 -14.60
N ASN A 112 5.82 4.21 -13.77
CA ASN A 112 7.22 4.29 -13.39
C ASN A 112 7.70 3.02 -12.66
N THR A 113 6.82 2.38 -11.88
CA THR A 113 7.12 1.10 -11.24
C THR A 113 7.35 0.01 -12.28
N PHE A 114 6.51 -0.11 -13.32
CA PHE A 114 6.73 -1.08 -14.39
C PHE A 114 7.97 -0.76 -15.25
N ILE A 115 8.27 0.51 -15.48
CA ILE A 115 9.55 0.91 -16.12
C ILE A 115 10.75 0.50 -15.25
N GLY A 116 10.68 0.72 -13.94
CA GLY A 116 11.71 0.28 -12.99
C GLY A 116 11.92 -1.23 -12.99
N LEU A 117 10.87 -2.00 -13.23
CA LEU A 117 10.90 -3.46 -13.43
C LEU A 117 11.41 -3.89 -14.83
N LYS A 118 11.91 -2.93 -15.63
CA LYS A 118 12.52 -3.15 -16.95
C LYS A 118 11.53 -3.59 -18.05
N PHE A 119 10.24 -3.30 -17.88
CA PHE A 119 9.30 -3.41 -18.99
C PHE A 119 9.53 -2.30 -20.01
N SER A 120 9.37 -2.61 -21.30
CA SER A 120 9.39 -1.56 -22.32
C SER A 120 8.25 -0.55 -22.12
N PRO A 121 8.37 0.70 -22.59
CA PRO A 121 7.34 1.73 -22.40
C PRO A 121 5.94 1.27 -22.85
N HIS A 122 5.85 0.53 -23.93
CA HIS A 122 4.61 0.01 -24.48
C HIS A 122 3.94 -1.00 -23.51
N TYR A 123 4.69 -1.99 -23.03
CA TYR A 123 4.16 -2.98 -22.08
C TYR A 123 3.89 -2.37 -20.70
N ALA A 124 4.75 -1.46 -20.23
CA ALA A 124 4.52 -0.72 -19.00
C ALA A 124 3.20 0.06 -19.05
N HIS A 125 2.91 0.71 -20.18
CA HIS A 125 1.64 1.43 -20.37
C HIS A 125 0.43 0.49 -20.32
N TRP A 126 0.47 -0.65 -21.01
CA TRP A 126 -0.62 -1.64 -20.96
C TRP A 126 -0.83 -2.21 -19.56
N LEU A 127 0.25 -2.62 -18.88
CA LEU A 127 0.17 -3.13 -17.52
C LEU A 127 -0.42 -2.08 -16.57
N THR A 128 -0.03 -0.82 -16.74
CA THR A 128 -0.57 0.28 -15.96
C THR A 128 -2.07 0.46 -16.21
N LYS A 129 -2.49 0.50 -17.48
CA LYS A 129 -3.92 0.60 -17.84
C LYS A 129 -4.75 -0.56 -17.25
N LEU A 130 -4.22 -1.78 -17.31
CA LEU A 130 -4.90 -2.97 -16.79
C LEU A 130 -4.98 -3.02 -15.26
N THR A 131 -4.18 -2.23 -14.54
CA THR A 131 -4.07 -2.28 -13.08
C THR A 131 -4.49 -1.00 -12.38
N THR A 132 -4.75 0.07 -13.12
CA THR A 132 -5.30 1.34 -12.62
C THR A 132 -6.71 1.58 -13.16
N TRP A 133 -7.50 2.39 -12.47
CA TRP A 133 -8.82 2.82 -12.92
C TRP A 133 -9.09 4.25 -12.46
N LYS A 134 -9.67 5.10 -13.31
CA LYS A 134 -9.88 6.51 -13.04
C LYS A 134 -8.58 7.23 -12.59
N TYR A 135 -7.46 6.89 -13.27
CA TYR A 135 -6.11 7.44 -13.02
C TYR A 135 -5.50 7.13 -11.65
N GLU A 136 -6.08 6.24 -10.84
CA GLU A 136 -5.56 5.84 -9.55
C GLU A 136 -5.49 4.31 -9.38
N LEU A 137 -4.80 3.84 -8.35
CA LEU A 137 -4.75 2.43 -8.01
C LEU A 137 -6.04 2.03 -7.26
N PRO A 138 -6.90 1.18 -7.86
CA PRO A 138 -8.20 0.86 -7.27
C PRO A 138 -8.06 -0.07 -6.06
N GLN A 139 -8.75 0.22 -4.96
CA GLN A 139 -8.79 -0.66 -3.81
C GLN A 139 -9.72 -1.85 -4.04
N GLY A 140 -9.19 -3.08 -3.91
CA GLY A 140 -9.99 -4.31 -4.01
C GLY A 140 -9.70 -5.17 -5.24
N THR A 141 -8.66 -4.84 -6.03
CA THR A 141 -8.22 -5.68 -7.15
C THR A 141 -7.13 -6.66 -6.75
N PRO A 142 -6.90 -7.74 -7.52
CA PRO A 142 -5.84 -8.71 -7.26
C PRO A 142 -4.43 -8.12 -7.21
N THR A 143 -4.16 -7.04 -7.96
CA THR A 143 -2.82 -6.45 -8.15
C THR A 143 -2.51 -5.32 -7.18
N SER A 144 -3.52 -4.64 -6.64
CA SER A 144 -3.35 -3.34 -5.99
C SER A 144 -2.37 -3.35 -4.81
N THR A 145 -2.47 -4.33 -3.91
CA THR A 145 -1.56 -4.38 -2.76
C THR A 145 -0.11 -4.64 -3.17
N HIS A 146 0.12 -5.47 -4.19
CA HIS A 146 1.48 -5.74 -4.68
C HIS A 146 2.09 -4.50 -5.35
N ILE A 147 1.31 -3.82 -6.19
CA ILE A 147 1.75 -2.57 -6.84
C ILE A 147 2.01 -1.49 -5.78
N ALA A 148 1.11 -1.31 -4.81
CA ALA A 148 1.28 -0.36 -3.72
C ALA A 148 2.57 -0.62 -2.93
N ASN A 149 2.89 -1.88 -2.65
CA ASN A 149 4.15 -2.26 -2.01
C ASN A 149 5.38 -1.87 -2.86
N LEU A 150 5.33 -2.08 -4.17
CA LEU A 150 6.44 -1.73 -5.08
C LEU A 150 6.60 -0.21 -5.24
N VAL A 151 5.50 0.54 -5.31
CA VAL A 151 5.53 2.01 -5.36
C VAL A 151 6.13 2.60 -4.07
N PHE A 152 5.88 1.96 -2.91
CA PHE A 152 6.41 2.43 -1.63
C PHE A 152 7.82 1.91 -1.33
N LEU A 153 8.36 0.99 -2.14
CA LEU A 153 9.60 0.25 -1.85
C LEU A 153 10.81 1.17 -1.64
N GLU A 154 10.98 2.22 -2.45
CA GLU A 154 12.08 3.18 -2.27
C GLU A 154 11.98 3.90 -0.91
N THR A 155 10.77 4.25 -0.49
CA THR A 155 10.51 4.83 0.82
C THR A 155 10.80 3.83 1.95
N ASP A 156 10.39 2.55 1.78
CA ASP A 156 10.75 1.48 2.74
C ASP A 156 12.26 1.37 2.91
N ILE A 157 13.04 1.36 1.82
CA ILE A 157 14.50 1.26 1.87
C ILE A 157 15.11 2.42 2.68
N LYS A 158 14.68 3.65 2.41
CA LYS A 158 15.16 4.84 3.15
C LYS A 158 14.79 4.78 4.64
N LEU A 159 13.58 4.30 4.96
CA LEU A 159 13.16 4.12 6.36
C LEU A 159 13.95 3.01 7.06
N ILE A 160 14.23 1.90 6.38
CA ILE A 160 15.05 0.81 6.90
C ILE A 160 16.48 1.33 7.21
N ASP A 161 17.08 2.08 6.30
CA ASP A 161 18.43 2.62 6.48
C ASP A 161 18.49 3.59 7.66
N LEU A 162 17.52 4.51 7.79
CA LEU A 162 17.42 5.41 8.92
C LEU A 162 17.22 4.63 10.23
N CYS A 163 16.29 3.69 10.27
CA CYS A 163 15.98 2.91 11.45
C CYS A 163 17.16 2.06 11.92
N ASN A 164 17.88 1.42 10.99
CA ASN A 164 19.08 0.63 11.31
C ASN A 164 20.18 1.49 11.97
N LYS A 165 20.39 2.73 11.48
CA LYS A 165 21.38 3.66 12.06
C LYS A 165 21.06 4.04 13.51
N HIS A 166 19.80 4.02 13.89
CA HIS A 166 19.32 4.47 15.22
C HIS A 166 18.82 3.33 16.11
N GLY A 167 19.01 2.07 15.74
CA GLY A 167 18.56 0.92 16.53
C GLY A 167 17.03 0.86 16.69
N ILE A 168 16.30 1.30 15.66
CA ILE A 168 14.84 1.31 15.59
C ILE A 168 14.37 0.12 14.75
N THR A 169 13.44 -0.65 15.26
CA THR A 169 12.74 -1.70 14.51
C THR A 169 11.64 -1.05 13.69
N TYR A 170 11.63 -1.29 12.37
CA TYR A 170 10.61 -0.82 11.44
C TYR A 170 9.87 -1.98 10.80
N THR A 171 8.54 -1.91 10.76
CA THR A 171 7.70 -2.78 9.92
C THR A 171 6.54 -2.00 9.32
N ARG A 172 6.01 -2.52 8.18
CA ARG A 172 4.83 -1.97 7.51
C ARG A 172 3.81 -3.05 7.16
N TYR A 173 2.56 -2.78 7.50
CA TYR A 173 1.43 -3.60 7.10
C TYR A 173 0.49 -2.79 6.20
N VAL A 174 0.69 -2.86 4.88
CA VAL A 174 0.01 -2.06 3.85
C VAL A 174 0.25 -0.56 4.07
N ASP A 175 -0.71 0.15 4.65
CA ASP A 175 -0.71 1.57 4.97
C ASP A 175 -0.32 1.89 6.43
N ASP A 176 -0.23 0.89 7.29
CA ASP A 176 0.16 1.04 8.70
C ASP A 176 1.69 0.89 8.86
N LEU A 177 2.38 1.93 9.32
CA LEU A 177 3.81 1.94 9.64
C LEU A 177 4.00 1.83 11.15
N THR A 178 4.88 0.95 11.59
CA THR A 178 5.21 0.74 12.99
C THR A 178 6.72 0.82 13.21
N PHE A 179 7.11 1.60 14.21
CA PHE A 179 8.49 1.82 14.63
C PHE A 179 8.58 1.55 16.13
N SER A 180 9.65 0.90 16.58
CA SER A 180 9.87 0.68 18.02
C SER A 180 11.32 0.53 18.38
N SER A 181 11.68 0.85 19.63
CA SER A 181 13.05 0.72 20.16
C SER A 181 13.03 0.57 21.69
N GLN A 182 14.13 0.07 22.25
CA GLN A 182 14.38 0.12 23.67
C GLN A 182 14.71 1.53 24.18
N GLN A 183 15.17 2.40 23.30
CA GLN A 183 15.55 3.78 23.61
C GLN A 183 14.52 4.76 23.04
N ASP A 184 14.38 5.92 23.69
CA ASP A 184 13.53 7.00 23.19
C ASP A 184 14.10 7.55 21.87
N PHE A 185 13.28 7.54 20.83
CA PHE A 185 13.64 7.99 19.49
C PHE A 185 12.78 9.16 18.97
N ARG A 186 12.14 9.93 19.88
CA ARG A 186 11.32 11.09 19.47
C ARG A 186 12.08 12.10 18.63
N HIS A 187 13.38 12.24 18.85
CA HIS A 187 14.26 13.12 18.07
C HIS A 187 14.40 12.71 16.59
N ILE A 188 14.11 11.44 16.23
CA ILE A 188 14.16 10.91 14.86
C ILE A 188 12.79 10.98 14.15
N LEU A 189 11.71 11.29 14.86
CA LEU A 189 10.36 11.25 14.27
C LEU A 189 10.21 12.19 13.07
N ASN A 190 10.80 13.39 13.13
CA ASN A 190 10.74 14.33 12.01
C ASN A 190 11.42 13.78 10.75
N ASP A 191 12.52 13.06 10.91
CA ASP A 191 13.22 12.45 9.78
C ASP A 191 12.39 11.30 9.18
N ILE A 192 11.78 10.46 10.02
CA ILE A 192 10.84 9.41 9.58
C ILE A 192 9.69 10.01 8.77
N LEU A 193 9.03 11.05 9.32
CA LEU A 193 7.91 11.71 8.66
C LEU A 193 8.33 12.38 7.36
N SER A 194 9.51 13.00 7.32
CA SER A 194 10.07 13.65 6.14
C SER A 194 10.35 12.65 5.01
N ILE A 195 10.91 11.47 5.32
CA ILE A 195 11.14 10.42 4.30
C ILE A 195 9.82 10.01 3.65
N VAL A 196 8.76 9.82 4.42
CA VAL A 196 7.44 9.43 3.90
C VAL A 196 6.85 10.54 3.03
N THR A 197 6.91 11.80 3.48
CA THR A 197 6.34 12.93 2.74
C THR A 197 7.13 13.26 1.47
N LEU A 198 8.47 13.19 1.51
CA LEU A 198 9.33 13.32 0.33
C LEU A 198 9.11 12.17 -0.67
N GLY A 199 8.70 10.98 -0.21
CA GLY A 199 8.24 9.89 -1.06
C GLY A 199 6.88 10.17 -1.73
N GLY A 200 6.27 11.34 -1.49
CA GLY A 200 5.00 11.76 -2.06
C GLY A 200 3.78 11.11 -1.42
N PHE A 201 3.91 10.63 -0.17
CA PHE A 201 2.79 10.05 0.58
C PHE A 201 2.31 11.00 1.67
N LYS A 202 1.00 10.97 1.93
CA LYS A 202 0.36 11.77 2.97
C LYS A 202 0.23 10.93 4.25
N LEU A 203 0.51 11.55 5.38
CA LEU A 203 0.41 10.92 6.71
C LEU A 203 -0.91 11.28 7.38
N SER A 204 -1.50 10.32 8.08
CA SER A 204 -2.66 10.54 8.92
C SER A 204 -2.22 10.95 10.32
N TYR A 205 -1.88 12.23 10.52
CA TYR A 205 -1.45 12.77 11.82
C TYR A 205 -2.42 12.48 12.97
N ARG A 206 -3.72 12.33 12.66
CA ARG A 206 -4.76 11.97 13.66
C ARG A 206 -4.62 10.55 14.19
N LYS A 207 -3.89 9.68 13.51
CA LYS A 207 -3.63 8.30 13.90
C LYS A 207 -2.20 8.08 14.42
N SER A 208 -1.33 9.07 14.30
CA SER A 208 0.03 8.99 14.80
C SER A 208 0.03 8.94 16.32
N LYS A 209 0.71 7.94 16.89
CA LYS A 209 0.83 7.72 18.34
C LYS A 209 2.26 7.34 18.66
N TYR A 210 2.79 7.95 19.73
CA TYR A 210 4.09 7.63 20.33
C TYR A 210 3.90 7.04 21.70
#